data_5d8862191ca51b82f5b684f7868e3684
#
_entry.id   5d8862191ca51b82f5b684f7868e3684
#
_cell.length_a   1.000
_cell.length_b   1.000
_cell.length_c   1.000
_cell.angle_alpha   90.00
_cell.angle_beta   90.00
_cell.angle_gamma   90.00
#
_symmetry.space_group_name_H-M   'P 1'
#
loop_
_entity.id
_entity.type
_entity.pdbx_description
1 polymer ?
#
loop_
_entity_poly.entity_id
_entity_poly.type
_entity_poly.pdbx_seq_one_letter_code
_entity_poly.pdbx_strand_id
1 'polypeptide(L)'
;KYDLVSMVPLQLNKLYKDLKSHLNDFNHLLIGGAMMHPQLEEKIAADPLIIANIYATYGMTETASHIAVRNLGADIFKRMGTLRISRDENSCLKVKGLITKNQWLQTQDIIELIDENTFRWLGRQDFVINSGGFKVHPEKIEHQLKKQTDQPLMITSLPDEVLGQKVVLLLEEALIPTFDYTTLHPYEKPKKTLTIKKFIYTKNGKIDRKAMQKLIGK
;
A
#
# COMPACT_ATOMS: atom_id res chain seq x y z
N LYS A 1 -21.07 20.45 -12.10
CA LYS A 1 -20.68 19.08 -11.84
C LYS A 1 -19.60 18.69 -12.82
N TYR A 2 -18.51 18.03 -12.36
CA TYR A 2 -17.37 17.63 -13.19
C TYR A 2 -17.40 16.12 -13.38
N ASP A 3 -17.03 15.63 -14.57
CA ASP A 3 -17.09 14.18 -14.84
C ASP A 3 -15.99 13.41 -14.16
N LEU A 4 -14.72 13.88 -14.25
CA LEU A 4 -13.56 13.19 -13.75
C LEU A 4 -12.55 14.17 -13.18
N VAL A 5 -11.99 13.83 -12.01
CA VAL A 5 -10.85 14.53 -11.42
C VAL A 5 -9.85 13.54 -10.85
N SER A 6 -8.57 13.88 -10.92
CA SER A 6 -7.49 13.12 -10.23
C SER A 6 -6.95 13.94 -9.08
N MET A 7 -6.68 13.29 -7.94
CA MET A 7 -6.05 13.92 -6.79
C MET A 7 -5.19 12.92 -6.01
N VAL A 8 -4.32 13.45 -5.16
CA VAL A 8 -3.55 12.63 -4.23
C VAL A 8 -4.31 12.43 -2.92
N PRO A 9 -3.99 11.39 -2.11
CA PRO A 9 -4.67 11.11 -0.84
C PRO A 9 -4.73 12.31 0.12
N LEU A 10 -3.68 13.14 0.13
CA LEU A 10 -3.65 14.35 0.97
C LEU A 10 -4.73 15.37 0.58
N GLN A 11 -4.95 15.56 -0.72
CA GLN A 11 -5.99 16.46 -1.22
C GLN A 11 -7.39 15.92 -0.92
N LEU A 12 -7.60 14.60 -1.10
CA LEU A 12 -8.85 13.95 -0.74
C LEU A 12 -9.14 14.09 0.76
N ASN A 13 -8.14 13.86 1.63
CA ASN A 13 -8.28 14.00 3.07
C ASN A 13 -8.69 15.44 3.46
N LYS A 14 -8.03 16.44 2.87
CA LYS A 14 -8.35 17.84 3.12
C LYS A 14 -9.78 18.16 2.66
N LEU A 15 -10.14 17.77 1.44
CA LEU A 15 -11.47 18.01 0.90
C LEU A 15 -12.56 17.31 1.74
N TYR A 16 -12.32 16.08 2.16
CA TYR A 16 -13.23 15.32 3.01
C TYR A 16 -13.43 15.96 4.39
N LYS A 17 -12.37 16.53 4.98
CA LYS A 17 -12.45 17.19 6.29
C LYS A 17 -13.14 18.55 6.23
N ASP A 18 -12.77 19.36 5.24
CA ASP A 18 -13.12 20.78 5.20
C ASP A 18 -14.40 21.05 4.38
N LEU A 19 -14.61 20.28 3.30
CA LEU A 19 -15.62 20.55 2.28
C LEU A 19 -16.22 19.24 1.74
N LYS A 20 -16.65 18.35 2.63
CA LYS A 20 -17.10 16.99 2.29
C LYS A 20 -18.21 16.96 1.20
N SER A 21 -19.17 17.91 1.24
CA SER A 21 -20.25 17.99 0.25
C SER A 21 -19.75 18.21 -1.18
N HIS A 22 -18.60 18.89 -1.34
CA HIS A 22 -18.00 19.14 -2.66
C HIS A 22 -17.41 17.89 -3.32
N LEU A 23 -17.24 16.79 -2.58
CA LEU A 23 -16.88 15.51 -3.21
C LEU A 23 -17.95 15.05 -4.20
N ASN A 24 -19.20 15.40 -3.95
CA ASN A 24 -20.34 15.07 -4.81
C ASN A 24 -20.49 15.98 -6.04
N ASP A 25 -19.64 17.01 -6.17
CA ASP A 25 -19.55 17.81 -7.40
C ASP A 25 -18.86 17.04 -8.54
N PHE A 26 -18.22 15.92 -8.20
CA PHE A 26 -17.52 15.04 -9.15
C PHE A 26 -18.31 13.75 -9.37
N ASN A 27 -18.37 13.28 -10.63
CA ASN A 27 -18.93 11.96 -10.93
C ASN A 27 -17.93 10.86 -10.58
N HIS A 28 -16.64 11.07 -10.91
CA HIS A 28 -15.55 10.11 -10.69
C HIS A 28 -14.31 10.81 -10.13
N LEU A 29 -13.73 10.24 -9.06
CA LEU A 29 -12.47 10.66 -8.47
C LEU A 29 -11.44 9.54 -8.60
N LEU A 30 -10.28 9.87 -9.15
CA LEU A 30 -9.12 8.96 -9.23
C LEU A 30 -8.09 9.37 -8.18
N ILE A 31 -7.84 8.51 -7.22
CA ILE A 31 -6.89 8.77 -6.13
C ILE A 31 -5.61 7.98 -6.36
N GLY A 32 -4.50 8.69 -6.53
CA GLY A 32 -3.23 8.06 -6.86
C GLY A 32 -2.01 8.80 -6.35
N GLY A 33 -0.83 8.38 -6.79
CA GLY A 33 0.47 8.98 -6.43
C GLY A 33 1.04 8.54 -5.08
N ALA A 34 0.18 8.12 -4.14
CA ALA A 34 0.59 7.57 -2.84
C ALA A 34 -0.45 6.57 -2.34
N MET A 35 -0.05 5.72 -1.40
CA MET A 35 -0.98 4.84 -0.69
C MET A 35 -1.84 5.67 0.26
N MET A 36 -3.15 5.42 0.26
CA MET A 36 -4.07 6.06 1.19
C MET A 36 -3.95 5.40 2.57
N HIS A 37 -4.17 6.19 3.62
CA HIS A 37 -4.26 5.65 4.97
C HIS A 37 -5.52 4.79 5.12
N PRO A 38 -5.43 3.54 5.61
CA PRO A 38 -6.56 2.61 5.64
C PRO A 38 -7.79 3.14 6.38
N GLN A 39 -7.62 3.78 7.54
CA GLN A 39 -8.73 4.36 8.29
C GLN A 39 -9.46 5.45 7.50
N LEU A 40 -8.72 6.31 6.79
CA LEU A 40 -9.32 7.34 5.93
C LEU A 40 -10.09 6.70 4.78
N GLU A 41 -9.51 5.68 4.17
CA GLU A 41 -10.13 4.95 3.08
C GLU A 41 -11.43 4.29 3.52
N GLU A 42 -11.41 3.55 4.63
CA GLU A 42 -12.60 2.91 5.21
C GLU A 42 -13.68 3.93 5.59
N LYS A 43 -13.26 5.05 6.21
CA LYS A 43 -14.17 6.12 6.61
C LYS A 43 -14.89 6.75 5.43
N ILE A 44 -14.17 7.05 4.34
CA ILE A 44 -14.77 7.64 3.14
C ILE A 44 -15.64 6.61 2.41
N ALA A 45 -15.17 5.37 2.28
CA ALA A 45 -15.90 4.31 1.61
C ALA A 45 -17.22 3.94 2.29
N ALA A 46 -17.28 4.08 3.62
CA ALA A 46 -18.48 3.80 4.42
C ALA A 46 -19.41 5.01 4.60
N ASP A 47 -19.02 6.20 4.12
CA ASP A 47 -19.80 7.42 4.34
C ASP A 47 -21.00 7.49 3.36
N PRO A 48 -22.25 7.36 3.86
CA PRO A 48 -23.43 7.34 2.99
C PRO A 48 -23.73 8.69 2.32
N LEU A 49 -23.08 9.76 2.76
CA LEU A 49 -23.24 11.09 2.16
C LEU A 49 -22.35 11.28 0.93
N ILE A 50 -21.44 10.36 0.67
CA ILE A 50 -20.56 10.40 -0.52
C ILE A 50 -21.19 9.55 -1.62
N ILE A 51 -21.69 10.21 -2.66
CA ILE A 51 -22.30 9.57 -3.84
C ILE A 51 -21.37 9.54 -5.06
N ALA A 52 -20.23 10.19 -4.97
CA ALA A 52 -19.21 10.16 -6.02
C ALA A 52 -18.55 8.77 -6.11
N ASN A 53 -18.22 8.35 -7.34
CA ASN A 53 -17.45 7.12 -7.54
C ASN A 53 -15.98 7.41 -7.27
N ILE A 54 -15.42 6.85 -6.22
CA ILE A 54 -14.03 7.08 -5.84
C ILE A 54 -13.22 5.81 -6.09
N TYR A 55 -12.12 5.94 -6.82
CA TYR A 55 -11.24 4.85 -7.21
C TYR A 55 -9.82 5.10 -6.71
N ALA A 56 -9.21 4.11 -6.11
CA ALA A 56 -7.77 4.08 -5.90
C ALA A 56 -7.10 3.56 -7.18
N THR A 57 -6.02 4.23 -7.61
CA THR A 57 -5.32 3.88 -8.84
C THR A 57 -3.99 3.18 -8.53
N TYR A 58 -3.58 2.28 -9.42
CA TYR A 58 -2.29 1.64 -9.41
C TYR A 58 -1.55 1.95 -10.72
N GLY A 59 -0.29 2.36 -10.60
CA GLY A 59 0.59 2.68 -11.70
C GLY A 59 1.97 3.10 -11.21
N MET A 60 2.90 3.26 -12.11
CA MET A 60 4.29 3.58 -11.84
C MET A 60 4.87 4.47 -12.94
N THR A 61 6.07 5.01 -12.71
CA THR A 61 6.75 5.87 -13.68
C THR A 61 6.95 5.17 -15.02
N GLU A 62 7.26 3.88 -14.99
CA GLU A 62 7.51 3.04 -16.16
C GLU A 62 6.25 2.80 -17.00
N THR A 63 5.08 3.00 -16.44
CA THR A 63 3.79 2.95 -17.16
C THR A 63 3.23 4.34 -17.47
N ALA A 64 4.00 5.40 -17.23
CA ALA A 64 3.64 6.82 -17.42
C ALA A 64 2.37 7.27 -16.68
N SER A 65 1.45 6.36 -16.38
CA SER A 65 0.18 6.62 -15.71
C SER A 65 -0.32 5.38 -15.00
N HIS A 66 -1.55 5.46 -14.47
CA HIS A 66 -2.22 4.33 -13.83
C HIS A 66 -2.64 3.28 -14.87
N ILE A 67 -2.51 2.03 -14.50
CA ILE A 67 -2.81 0.85 -15.33
C ILE A 67 -3.91 -0.02 -14.75
N ALA A 68 -4.26 0.21 -13.51
CA ALA A 68 -5.36 -0.48 -12.84
C ALA A 68 -6.05 0.44 -11.83
N VAL A 69 -7.30 0.14 -11.54
CA VAL A 69 -8.14 0.85 -10.56
C VAL A 69 -8.86 -0.14 -9.67
N ARG A 70 -9.19 0.27 -8.47
CA ARG A 70 -10.12 -0.43 -7.57
C ARG A 70 -11.09 0.58 -6.95
N ASN A 71 -12.29 0.14 -6.62
CA ASN A 71 -13.19 0.96 -5.82
C ASN A 71 -12.53 1.26 -4.48
N LEU A 72 -12.81 2.44 -3.94
CA LEU A 72 -12.35 2.79 -2.61
C LEU A 72 -12.91 1.78 -1.57
N GLY A 73 -12.06 1.30 -0.67
CA GLY A 73 -12.43 0.26 0.29
C GLY A 73 -12.35 -1.18 -0.21
N ALA A 74 -12.24 -1.41 -1.53
CA ALA A 74 -11.94 -2.73 -2.08
C ALA A 74 -10.41 -2.97 -2.12
N ASP A 75 -9.98 -4.22 -2.23
CA ASP A 75 -8.55 -4.60 -2.28
C ASP A 75 -8.13 -5.22 -3.62
N ILE A 76 -9.09 -5.43 -4.53
CA ILE A 76 -8.86 -6.02 -5.86
C ILE A 76 -8.79 -4.92 -6.92
N PHE A 77 -7.64 -4.83 -7.58
CA PHE A 77 -7.43 -3.96 -8.72
C PHE A 77 -7.89 -4.62 -10.01
N LYS A 78 -8.60 -3.85 -10.83
CA LYS A 78 -8.97 -4.23 -12.19
C LYS A 78 -8.09 -3.47 -13.18
N ARG A 79 -7.46 -4.19 -14.11
CA ARG A 79 -6.66 -3.56 -15.17
C ARG A 79 -7.51 -2.64 -16.04
N MET A 80 -6.89 -1.61 -16.58
CA MET A 80 -7.53 -0.65 -17.48
C MET A 80 -7.26 -0.99 -18.95
N GLY A 81 -8.24 -0.69 -19.78
CA GLY A 81 -8.13 -0.80 -21.24
C GLY A 81 -7.77 -2.21 -21.72
N THR A 82 -6.90 -2.27 -22.71
CA THR A 82 -6.45 -3.51 -23.38
C THR A 82 -5.13 -4.07 -22.82
N LEU A 83 -4.68 -3.57 -21.68
CA LEU A 83 -3.47 -4.06 -21.03
C LEU A 83 -3.62 -5.54 -20.68
N ARG A 84 -2.55 -6.29 -20.84
CA ARG A 84 -2.44 -7.68 -20.36
C ARG A 84 -1.62 -7.70 -19.10
N ILE A 85 -2.09 -8.41 -18.10
CA ILE A 85 -1.38 -8.64 -16.83
C ILE A 85 -1.05 -10.12 -16.68
N SER A 86 0.06 -10.39 -16.02
CA SER A 86 0.52 -11.73 -15.67
C SER A 86 1.42 -11.60 -14.43
N ARG A 87 1.94 -12.71 -13.94
CA ARG A 87 2.95 -12.73 -12.88
C ARG A 87 4.14 -13.59 -13.29
N ASP A 88 5.29 -13.33 -12.71
CA ASP A 88 6.46 -14.19 -12.84
C ASP A 88 6.45 -15.34 -11.78
N GLU A 89 7.53 -16.10 -11.72
CA GLU A 89 7.75 -17.18 -10.76
C GLU A 89 7.79 -16.72 -9.29
N ASN A 90 8.15 -15.46 -9.06
CA ASN A 90 8.16 -14.82 -7.75
C ASN A 90 6.83 -14.12 -7.41
N SER A 91 5.80 -14.32 -8.23
CA SER A 91 4.51 -13.63 -8.14
C SER A 91 4.58 -12.12 -8.35
N CYS A 92 5.63 -11.61 -8.96
CA CYS A 92 5.73 -10.20 -9.31
C CYS A 92 4.92 -9.88 -10.56
N LEU A 93 4.19 -8.77 -10.53
CA LEU A 93 3.35 -8.31 -11.63
C LEU A 93 4.15 -8.06 -12.90
N LYS A 94 3.65 -8.57 -14.01
CA LYS A 94 4.10 -8.26 -15.37
C LYS A 94 2.98 -7.57 -16.13
N VAL A 95 3.30 -6.53 -16.88
CA VAL A 95 2.34 -5.73 -17.65
C VAL A 95 2.77 -5.64 -19.10
N LYS A 96 1.83 -5.78 -20.03
CA LYS A 96 2.08 -5.65 -21.47
C LYS A 96 0.94 -4.89 -22.15
N GLY A 97 1.27 -3.94 -22.99
CA GLY A 97 0.33 -3.18 -23.81
C GLY A 97 1.02 -2.04 -24.56
N LEU A 98 0.24 -1.15 -25.16
CA LEU A 98 0.78 -0.03 -25.92
C LEU A 98 1.72 0.85 -25.08
N ILE A 99 1.39 1.07 -23.80
CA ILE A 99 2.17 1.88 -22.87
C ILE A 99 3.57 1.28 -22.62
N THR A 100 3.73 -0.03 -22.75
CA THR A 100 5.01 -0.75 -22.65
C THR A 100 5.59 -1.11 -24.00
N LYS A 101 5.16 -0.44 -25.09
CA LYS A 101 5.55 -0.76 -26.49
C LYS A 101 5.30 -2.22 -26.85
N ASN A 102 4.22 -2.80 -26.31
CA ASN A 102 3.84 -4.23 -26.45
C ASN A 102 4.92 -5.23 -25.99
N GLN A 103 5.81 -4.81 -25.09
CA GLN A 103 6.76 -5.69 -24.42
C GLN A 103 6.31 -5.95 -22.98
N TRP A 104 6.72 -7.07 -22.38
CA TRP A 104 6.48 -7.34 -20.98
C TRP A 104 7.37 -6.45 -20.11
N LEU A 105 6.75 -5.57 -19.34
CA LEU A 105 7.40 -4.81 -18.29
C LEU A 105 7.31 -5.65 -16.99
N GLN A 106 8.46 -6.03 -16.44
CA GLN A 106 8.59 -6.70 -15.17
C GLN A 106 8.61 -5.67 -14.04
N THR A 107 7.78 -5.87 -13.03
CA THR A 107 7.77 -5.03 -11.82
C THR A 107 8.41 -5.76 -10.63
N GLN A 108 8.56 -5.04 -9.51
CA GLN A 108 8.94 -5.60 -8.21
C GLN A 108 7.71 -5.72 -7.27
N ASP A 109 6.52 -5.53 -7.78
CA ASP A 109 5.29 -5.55 -7.00
C ASP A 109 4.71 -6.97 -6.98
N ILE A 110 4.68 -7.58 -5.81
CA ILE A 110 4.12 -8.91 -5.59
C ILE A 110 2.60 -8.82 -5.58
N ILE A 111 1.96 -9.70 -6.34
CA ILE A 111 0.51 -9.75 -6.47
C ILE A 111 -0.03 -11.17 -6.25
N GLU A 112 -1.28 -11.22 -5.85
CA GLU A 112 -2.14 -12.38 -6.05
C GLU A 112 -2.96 -12.13 -7.32
N LEU A 113 -2.66 -12.89 -8.37
CA LEU A 113 -3.42 -12.81 -9.62
C LEU A 113 -4.73 -13.60 -9.42
N ILE A 114 -5.87 -12.91 -9.47
CA ILE A 114 -7.20 -13.49 -9.28
C ILE A 114 -7.69 -14.09 -10.60
N ASP A 115 -7.59 -13.32 -11.68
CA ASP A 115 -7.89 -13.72 -13.04
C ASP A 115 -7.05 -12.90 -14.05
N GLU A 116 -7.31 -13.03 -15.34
CA GLU A 116 -6.60 -12.31 -16.41
C GLU A 116 -6.78 -10.77 -16.40
N ASN A 117 -7.72 -10.26 -15.61
CA ASN A 117 -8.08 -8.83 -15.56
C ASN A 117 -7.90 -8.21 -14.18
N THR A 118 -7.77 -9.05 -13.12
CA THR A 118 -7.83 -8.57 -11.74
C THR A 118 -6.72 -9.16 -10.87
N PHE A 119 -6.23 -8.36 -9.94
CA PHE A 119 -5.20 -8.77 -9.00
C PHE A 119 -5.35 -8.05 -7.66
N ARG A 120 -4.81 -8.67 -6.61
CA ARG A 120 -4.58 -8.03 -5.31
C ARG A 120 -3.10 -7.72 -5.16
N TRP A 121 -2.78 -6.49 -4.79
CA TRP A 121 -1.41 -6.09 -4.47
C TRP A 121 -1.04 -6.54 -3.05
N LEU A 122 0.10 -7.18 -2.88
CA LEU A 122 0.55 -7.73 -1.59
C LEU A 122 1.73 -6.98 -0.98
N GLY A 123 2.53 -6.32 -1.81
CA GLY A 123 3.72 -5.61 -1.36
C GLY A 123 4.83 -5.61 -2.41
N ARG A 124 6.05 -5.26 -1.99
CA ARG A 124 7.21 -5.25 -2.89
C ARG A 124 8.18 -6.37 -2.55
N GLN A 125 8.74 -6.98 -3.60
CA GLN A 125 9.74 -8.04 -3.49
C GLN A 125 10.97 -7.59 -2.71
N ASP A 126 11.39 -6.33 -2.88
CA ASP A 126 12.56 -5.73 -2.20
C ASP A 126 12.45 -5.77 -0.67
N PHE A 127 11.25 -5.88 -0.12
CA PHE A 127 10.99 -5.76 1.31
C PHE A 127 10.49 -7.04 1.95
N VAL A 128 10.34 -8.12 1.18
CA VAL A 128 9.93 -9.43 1.72
C VAL A 128 10.90 -9.86 2.83
N ILE A 129 10.33 -10.27 3.95
CA ILE A 129 11.09 -10.81 5.09
C ILE A 129 10.98 -12.34 5.07
N ASN A 130 12.12 -13.02 5.08
CA ASN A 130 12.16 -14.48 5.16
C ASN A 130 12.29 -14.90 6.63
N SER A 131 11.18 -15.21 7.29
CA SER A 131 11.13 -15.54 8.71
C SER A 131 10.71 -17.00 8.92
N GLY A 132 11.63 -17.82 9.38
CA GLY A 132 11.38 -19.25 9.64
C GLY A 132 10.89 -20.03 8.40
N GLY A 133 11.41 -19.69 7.21
CA GLY A 133 10.99 -20.29 5.93
C GLY A 133 9.73 -19.69 5.29
N PHE A 134 9.08 -18.73 5.96
CA PHE A 134 7.89 -18.05 5.43
C PHE A 134 8.25 -16.70 4.82
N LYS A 135 7.66 -16.41 3.65
CA LYS A 135 7.74 -15.08 3.03
C LYS A 135 6.69 -14.17 3.66
N VAL A 136 7.13 -13.21 4.43
CA VAL A 136 6.29 -12.22 5.11
C VAL A 136 6.32 -10.92 4.31
N HIS A 137 5.14 -10.35 4.04
CA HIS A 137 4.95 -9.12 3.30
C HIS A 137 4.72 -7.94 4.26
N PRO A 138 5.73 -7.08 4.51
CA PRO A 138 5.63 -5.99 5.46
C PRO A 138 4.45 -5.05 5.23
N GLU A 139 4.21 -4.69 3.97
CA GLU A 139 3.18 -3.73 3.60
C GLU A 139 1.76 -4.25 3.92
N LYS A 140 1.54 -5.56 3.81
CA LYS A 140 0.28 -6.21 4.21
C LYS A 140 0.04 -6.05 5.70
N ILE A 141 1.08 -6.29 6.52
CA ILE A 141 0.99 -6.14 7.99
C ILE A 141 0.78 -4.68 8.35
N GLU A 142 1.55 -3.78 7.75
CA GLU A 142 1.41 -2.34 7.97
C GLU A 142 0.01 -1.83 7.64
N HIS A 143 -0.58 -2.32 6.55
CA HIS A 143 -1.94 -1.97 6.18
C HIS A 143 -2.94 -2.37 7.28
N GLN A 144 -2.80 -3.56 7.87
CA GLN A 144 -3.67 -4.01 8.96
C GLN A 144 -3.43 -3.21 10.26
N LEU A 145 -2.18 -2.94 10.62
CA LEU A 145 -1.86 -2.19 11.84
C LEU A 145 -2.27 -0.71 11.74
N LYS A 146 -2.17 -0.11 10.55
CA LYS A 146 -2.63 1.27 10.29
C LYS A 146 -4.14 1.45 10.41
N LYS A 147 -4.92 0.39 10.43
CA LYS A 147 -6.35 0.46 10.78
C LYS A 147 -6.58 0.74 12.25
N GLN A 148 -5.57 0.53 13.09
CA GLN A 148 -5.64 0.67 14.54
C GLN A 148 -4.96 1.94 15.06
N THR A 149 -4.22 2.67 14.23
CA THR A 149 -3.47 3.87 14.63
C THR A 149 -3.24 4.82 13.46
N ASP A 150 -3.25 6.12 13.75
CA ASP A 150 -2.82 7.19 12.80
C ASP A 150 -1.30 7.43 12.84
N GLN A 151 -0.59 6.81 13.78
CA GLN A 151 0.85 7.01 13.92
C GLN A 151 1.62 6.36 12.77
N PRO A 152 2.72 6.98 12.31
CA PRO A 152 3.64 6.37 11.38
C PRO A 152 4.19 5.06 11.97
N LEU A 153 4.18 4.01 11.18
CA LEU A 153 4.75 2.72 11.53
C LEU A 153 5.40 2.06 10.32
N MET A 154 6.36 1.20 10.59
CA MET A 154 7.03 0.39 9.57
C MET A 154 7.30 -1.01 10.10
N ILE A 155 7.00 -2.02 9.30
CA ILE A 155 7.43 -3.40 9.51
C ILE A 155 8.75 -3.63 8.79
N THR A 156 9.70 -4.22 9.48
CA THR A 156 11.03 -4.56 8.97
C THR A 156 11.55 -5.84 9.61
N SER A 157 12.81 -6.18 9.39
CA SER A 157 13.44 -7.35 10.00
C SER A 157 14.75 -7.01 10.69
N LEU A 158 15.10 -7.85 11.64
CA LEU A 158 16.46 -7.98 12.20
C LEU A 158 16.92 -9.43 12.04
N PRO A 159 18.25 -9.67 12.01
CA PRO A 159 18.80 -11.02 12.06
C PRO A 159 18.29 -11.79 13.29
N ASP A 160 18.06 -13.07 13.12
CA ASP A 160 17.65 -13.99 14.18
C ASP A 160 18.25 -15.37 13.94
N GLU A 161 18.84 -15.96 14.98
CA GLU A 161 19.58 -17.23 14.87
C GLU A 161 18.69 -18.42 14.48
N VAL A 162 17.42 -18.38 14.89
CA VAL A 162 16.46 -19.48 14.64
C VAL A 162 15.65 -19.24 13.37
N LEU A 163 15.18 -18.01 13.19
CA LEU A 163 14.27 -17.66 12.10
C LEU A 163 15.00 -17.14 10.85
N GLY A 164 16.33 -16.93 10.92
CA GLY A 164 17.07 -16.18 9.91
C GLY A 164 16.79 -14.67 9.99
N GLN A 165 15.52 -14.31 9.88
CA GLN A 165 15.03 -12.94 10.10
C GLN A 165 13.79 -12.96 11.01
N LYS A 166 13.77 -12.09 12.01
CA LYS A 166 12.57 -11.84 12.82
C LYS A 166 11.87 -10.57 12.38
N VAL A 167 10.55 -10.62 12.35
CA VAL A 167 9.69 -9.47 12.05
C VAL A 167 9.74 -8.47 13.20
N VAL A 168 9.96 -7.20 12.88
CA VAL A 168 10.09 -6.10 13.84
C VAL A 168 9.15 -4.96 13.46
N LEU A 169 8.43 -4.44 14.45
CA LEU A 169 7.63 -3.23 14.31
C LEU A 169 8.48 -2.02 14.74
N LEU A 170 8.59 -1.01 13.88
CA LEU A 170 9.16 0.29 14.22
C LEU A 170 8.05 1.32 14.45
N LEU A 171 8.19 2.10 15.50
CA LEU A 171 7.31 3.23 15.85
C LEU A 171 8.16 4.46 16.17
N GLU A 172 7.60 5.66 16.01
CA GLU A 172 8.21 6.88 16.58
C GLU A 172 8.04 6.89 18.11
N GLU A 173 8.96 7.57 18.81
CA GLU A 173 8.94 7.78 20.26
C GLU A 173 7.74 8.65 20.65
N ALA A 174 6.56 8.08 20.62
CA ALA A 174 5.30 8.66 21.07
C ALA A 174 4.61 7.62 21.98
N LEU A 175 3.36 7.86 22.33
CA LEU A 175 2.54 6.84 22.98
C LEU A 175 2.54 5.57 22.12
N ILE A 176 3.13 4.48 22.62
CA ILE A 176 3.15 3.20 21.93
C ILE A 176 1.73 2.63 21.99
N PRO A 177 1.02 2.53 20.84
CA PRO A 177 -0.32 1.98 20.83
C PRO A 177 -0.25 0.47 21.12
N THR A 178 -1.28 -0.04 21.77
CA THR A 178 -1.50 -1.48 21.88
C THR A 178 -2.13 -1.96 20.58
N PHE A 179 -1.52 -2.92 19.92
CA PHE A 179 -2.04 -3.50 18.69
C PHE A 179 -2.70 -4.85 18.94
N ASP A 180 -3.84 -5.07 18.30
CA ASP A 180 -4.42 -6.40 18.15
C ASP A 180 -3.78 -7.11 16.94
N TYR A 181 -3.12 -8.23 17.22
CA TYR A 181 -2.48 -9.09 16.22
C TYR A 181 -3.29 -10.35 15.91
N THR A 182 -4.55 -10.44 16.32
CA THR A 182 -5.37 -11.67 16.14
C THR A 182 -5.58 -12.01 14.68
N THR A 183 -5.68 -11.00 13.81
CA THR A 183 -5.86 -11.16 12.37
C THR A 183 -4.58 -11.53 11.61
N LEU A 184 -3.41 -11.45 12.28
CA LEU A 184 -2.13 -11.79 11.69
C LEU A 184 -1.79 -13.27 11.90
N HIS A 185 -1.23 -13.88 10.87
CA HIS A 185 -0.67 -15.22 11.00
C HIS A 185 0.49 -15.21 12.03
N PRO A 186 0.75 -16.30 12.78
CA PRO A 186 1.81 -16.34 13.79
C PRO A 186 3.20 -15.87 13.29
N TYR A 187 3.53 -16.12 12.02
CA TYR A 187 4.79 -15.68 11.41
C TYR A 187 4.82 -14.20 11.00
N GLU A 188 3.65 -13.60 10.83
CA GLU A 188 3.49 -12.18 10.51
C GLU A 188 3.56 -11.29 11.76
N LYS A 189 3.33 -11.86 12.94
CA LYS A 189 3.32 -11.11 14.21
C LYS A 189 4.72 -10.59 14.53
N PRO A 190 4.88 -9.28 14.78
CA PRO A 190 6.14 -8.71 15.21
C PRO A 190 6.67 -9.41 16.47
N LYS A 191 7.92 -9.87 16.42
CA LYS A 191 8.61 -10.47 17.58
C LYS A 191 9.26 -9.43 18.48
N LYS A 192 9.42 -8.21 17.98
CA LYS A 192 10.00 -7.08 18.70
C LYS A 192 9.37 -5.77 18.20
N THR A 193 9.14 -4.85 19.12
CA THR A 193 8.83 -3.46 18.81
C THR A 193 10.05 -2.61 19.17
N LEU A 194 10.46 -1.74 18.27
CA LEU A 194 11.51 -0.74 18.48
C LEU A 194 10.94 0.65 18.32
N THR A 195 11.39 1.58 19.15
CA THR A 195 11.08 3.00 19.01
C THR A 195 12.26 3.76 18.45
N ILE A 196 11.96 4.74 17.63
CA ILE A 196 12.92 5.65 17.02
C ILE A 196 12.43 7.09 17.21
N LYS A 197 13.37 8.05 17.26
CA LYS A 197 13.01 9.48 17.42
C LYS A 197 12.10 9.95 16.29
N LYS A 198 12.44 9.65 15.04
CA LYS A 198 11.69 10.06 13.86
C LYS A 198 12.02 9.18 12.66
N PHE A 199 11.02 8.90 11.82
CA PHE A 199 11.25 8.26 10.54
C PHE A 199 12.01 9.16 9.58
N ILE A 200 12.85 8.55 8.74
CA ILE A 200 13.48 9.19 7.59
C ILE A 200 12.50 9.05 6.41
N TYR A 201 12.23 10.18 5.75
CA TYR A 201 11.31 10.21 4.61
C TYR A 201 12.05 10.49 3.31
N THR A 202 11.58 9.89 2.24
CA THR A 202 11.98 10.23 0.87
C THR A 202 11.45 11.62 0.48
N LYS A 203 11.95 12.19 -0.62
CA LYS A 203 11.44 13.46 -1.17
C LYS A 203 9.93 13.45 -1.45
N ASN A 204 9.37 12.26 -1.70
CA ASN A 204 7.94 12.07 -1.99
C ASN A 204 7.10 11.80 -0.72
N GLY A 205 7.66 11.99 0.47
CA GLY A 205 6.95 11.84 1.76
C GLY A 205 6.68 10.39 2.17
N LYS A 206 7.33 9.39 1.56
CA LYS A 206 7.26 7.98 1.97
C LYS A 206 8.38 7.67 2.94
N ILE A 207 8.15 6.76 3.90
CA ILE A 207 9.22 6.26 4.78
C ILE A 207 10.33 5.63 3.91
N ASP A 208 11.57 6.09 4.08
CA ASP A 208 12.74 5.49 3.44
C ASP A 208 13.14 4.20 4.16
N ARG A 209 12.57 3.09 3.70
CA ARG A 209 12.79 1.77 4.30
C ARG A 209 14.26 1.37 4.33
N LYS A 210 15.02 1.69 3.27
CA LYS A 210 16.44 1.34 3.20
C LYS A 210 17.27 2.13 4.20
N ALA A 211 16.99 3.42 4.34
CA ALA A 211 17.66 4.27 5.33
C ALA A 211 17.32 3.82 6.75
N MET A 212 16.04 3.50 7.01
CA MET A 212 15.59 3.00 8.31
C MET A 212 16.23 1.67 8.66
N GLN A 213 16.31 0.73 7.72
CA GLN A 213 16.91 -0.57 7.96
C GLN A 213 18.42 -0.46 8.29
N LYS A 214 19.14 0.46 7.64
CA LYS A 214 20.54 0.76 7.99
C LYS A 214 20.69 1.39 9.37
N LEU A 215 19.70 2.16 9.81
CA LEU A 215 19.74 2.81 11.13
C LEU A 215 19.59 1.81 12.28
N ILE A 216 18.69 0.83 12.14
CA ILE A 216 18.40 -0.15 13.20
C ILE A 216 19.30 -1.40 13.17
N GLY A 217 19.99 -1.65 12.05
CA GLY A 217 20.92 -2.77 11.87
C GLY A 217 22.34 -2.51 12.38
N LYS A 218 22.56 -1.33 12.98
CA LYS A 218 23.81 -0.98 13.69
C LYS A 218 23.68 -1.32 15.17
#